data_ba0ebb84e8db692cf58907e31318fc42
#
_entry.id   ba0ebb84e8db692cf58907e31318fc42
#
_cell.length_a   1.000
_cell.length_b   1.000
_cell.length_c   1.000
_cell.angle_alpha   90.00
_cell.angle_beta   90.00
_cell.angle_gamma   90.00
#
_symmetry.space_group_name_H-M   'P 1'
#
loop_
_entity.id
_entity.type
_entity.pdbx_description
1 polymer ?
#
loop_
_entity_poly.entity_id
_entity_poly.type
_entity_poly.pdbx_seq_one_letter_code
_entity_poly.pdbx_strand_id
1 'polypeptide(L)'
;LGGAGGNTLPVKGGYNVKELFGEAILPLVSGKTGFQSLDLEVGFRSSDYNITGSNETWKAGLSWRPVDTVLVRAMWQRAARAPSIGELFAPLTASLANATKDPCSIANAAALAGNATLRSRCQATGMTAAQVGTVEDIVSGQINTFSGSDLTRPPAPEEADTKTFGIVWTPSFGGSISRAVFSADYYDIDIKQVIGTFGPQEVLDSCYNLGDTSACSKVIRVGGTLTLPGSGVQLYTTNLEYLRAEGIEFGGTLGFDLGNAGELTFQARINKYLTQESLSSSVSDVIDCKGFYGTQCGNPLPEMRWTQRTSWSKGPFGVSLLWRHLGSAKVEPAQLADTFDQFEKIGAYDYFDLSASWQYNDNFGVQLSVVNLTNEDPPVVGNEAGTTSANNGNTFPSVYDTLGRVYAIGVNVKF
;
A
#
# COMPACT_ATOMS: atom_id res chain seq x y z
N LEU A 1 27.92 -13.17 10.24
CA LEU A 1 27.35 -12.97 8.90
C LEU A 1 27.23 -11.47 8.67
N GLY A 2 28.17 -10.90 7.91
CA GLY A 2 28.19 -9.49 7.60
C GLY A 2 27.22 -9.18 6.45
N GLY A 3 26.21 -8.40 6.73
CA GLY A 3 25.36 -7.71 5.76
C GLY A 3 25.20 -6.28 6.24
N ALA A 4 24.70 -5.40 5.38
CA ALA A 4 24.37 -4.01 5.72
C ALA A 4 23.24 -3.90 6.77
N GLY A 5 22.51 -4.98 7.06
CA GLY A 5 21.48 -5.05 8.07
C GLY A 5 22.03 -5.44 9.44
N GLY A 6 21.45 -4.90 10.49
CA GLY A 6 21.74 -5.28 11.87
C GLY A 6 21.22 -6.69 12.22
N ASN A 7 21.49 -7.09 13.44
CA ASN A 7 21.04 -8.36 13.99
C ASN A 7 19.51 -8.36 14.11
N THR A 8 18.83 -9.37 13.61
CA THR A 8 17.38 -9.54 13.86
C THR A 8 17.21 -10.13 15.25
N LEU A 9 16.74 -9.31 16.19
CA LEU A 9 16.48 -9.73 17.56
C LEU A 9 15.07 -10.34 17.67
N PRO A 10 14.85 -11.29 18.60
CA PRO A 10 13.53 -11.87 18.82
C PRO A 10 12.55 -10.84 19.37
N VAL A 11 11.36 -10.79 18.80
CA VAL A 11 10.25 -9.98 19.30
C VAL A 11 9.42 -10.85 20.27
N LYS A 12 9.19 -10.36 21.48
CA LYS A 12 8.38 -11.04 22.48
C LYS A 12 7.52 -10.03 23.23
N GLY A 13 6.22 -10.30 23.28
CA GLY A 13 5.26 -9.48 23.98
C GLY A 13 3.85 -10.02 23.83
N GLY A 14 2.87 -9.34 24.41
CA GLY A 14 1.46 -9.66 24.31
C GLY A 14 0.60 -8.52 24.84
N TYR A 15 -0.65 -8.50 24.42
CA TYR A 15 -1.67 -7.61 24.95
C TYR A 15 -2.97 -8.36 25.17
N ASN A 16 -3.88 -7.75 25.93
CA ASN A 16 -5.23 -8.24 26.12
C ASN A 16 -6.22 -7.21 25.59
N VAL A 17 -7.34 -7.68 25.05
CA VAL A 17 -8.46 -6.84 24.62
C VAL A 17 -9.75 -7.32 25.23
N LYS A 18 -10.61 -6.39 25.62
CA LYS A 18 -12.01 -6.63 26.01
C LYS A 18 -12.90 -5.89 25.02
N GLU A 19 -13.89 -6.59 24.49
CA GLU A 19 -14.72 -6.03 23.42
C GLU A 19 -16.21 -6.24 23.73
N LEU A 20 -16.99 -5.21 23.36
CA LEU A 20 -18.45 -5.28 23.30
C LEU A 20 -18.87 -4.84 21.90
N PHE A 21 -19.72 -5.61 21.24
CA PHE A 21 -20.22 -5.29 19.91
C PHE A 21 -21.68 -5.67 19.72
N GLY A 22 -22.32 -5.01 18.78
CA GLY A 22 -23.67 -5.30 18.33
C GLY A 22 -23.85 -4.92 16.87
N GLU A 23 -24.59 -5.74 16.14
CA GLU A 23 -24.93 -5.50 14.72
C GLU A 23 -26.40 -5.77 14.49
N ALA A 24 -27.02 -5.01 13.58
CA ALA A 24 -28.41 -5.21 13.16
C ALA A 24 -28.59 -4.90 11.68
N ILE A 25 -29.46 -5.69 11.03
CA ILE A 25 -30.00 -5.39 9.70
C ILE A 25 -31.48 -5.15 9.88
N LEU A 26 -31.93 -3.96 9.50
CA LEU A 26 -33.31 -3.50 9.66
C LEU A 26 -33.96 -3.38 8.28
N PRO A 27 -34.86 -4.29 7.90
CA PRO A 27 -35.65 -4.15 6.69
C PRO A 27 -36.67 -3.01 6.86
N LEU A 28 -36.43 -1.87 6.20
CA LEU A 28 -37.26 -0.66 6.32
C LEU A 28 -38.49 -0.73 5.43
N VAL A 29 -38.32 -1.20 4.18
CA VAL A 29 -39.41 -1.33 3.20
C VAL A 29 -39.19 -2.60 2.38
N SER A 30 -40.25 -3.35 2.09
CA SER A 30 -40.20 -4.55 1.27
C SER A 30 -41.46 -4.70 0.43
N GLY A 31 -41.31 -5.17 -0.81
CA GLY A 31 -42.41 -5.56 -1.70
C GLY A 31 -43.29 -4.41 -2.20
N LYS A 32 -42.79 -3.17 -2.25
CA LYS A 32 -43.50 -2.01 -2.80
C LYS A 32 -42.91 -1.57 -4.13
N THR A 33 -43.72 -0.93 -4.98
CA THR A 33 -43.27 -0.36 -6.25
C THR A 33 -42.12 0.62 -6.01
N GLY A 34 -40.98 0.38 -6.68
CA GLY A 34 -39.75 1.15 -6.50
C GLY A 34 -38.95 0.80 -5.24
N PHE A 35 -39.42 -0.17 -4.43
CA PHE A 35 -38.80 -0.64 -3.20
C PHE A 35 -39.02 -2.14 -3.03
N GLN A 36 -38.37 -2.96 -3.85
CA GLN A 36 -38.38 -4.41 -3.65
C GLN A 36 -37.75 -4.76 -2.30
N SER A 37 -36.68 -4.08 -1.94
CA SER A 37 -36.18 -3.99 -0.56
C SER A 37 -35.49 -2.66 -0.32
N LEU A 38 -35.52 -2.22 0.92
CA LEU A 38 -34.70 -1.15 1.48
C LEU A 38 -34.30 -1.59 2.87
N ASP A 39 -33.00 -1.86 3.03
CA ASP A 39 -32.44 -2.40 4.25
C ASP A 39 -31.41 -1.43 4.82
N LEU A 40 -31.47 -1.17 6.13
CA LEU A 40 -30.48 -0.41 6.87
C LEU A 40 -29.62 -1.40 7.68
N GLU A 41 -28.33 -1.32 7.49
CA GLU A 41 -27.33 -2.06 8.27
C GLU A 41 -26.64 -1.11 9.23
N VAL A 42 -26.56 -1.46 10.51
CA VAL A 42 -25.84 -0.71 11.54
C VAL A 42 -25.03 -1.64 12.40
N GLY A 43 -23.87 -1.16 12.84
CA GLY A 43 -23.01 -1.91 13.74
C GLY A 43 -22.18 -0.97 14.60
N PHE A 44 -21.84 -1.42 15.78
CA PHE A 44 -20.98 -0.72 16.73
C PHE A 44 -20.13 -1.73 17.48
N ARG A 45 -18.85 -1.38 17.73
CA ARG A 45 -17.93 -2.14 18.58
C ARG A 45 -17.09 -1.17 19.39
N SER A 46 -16.94 -1.44 20.66
CA SER A 46 -15.97 -0.82 21.56
C SER A 46 -14.95 -1.86 22.00
N SER A 47 -13.68 -1.56 21.81
CA SER A 47 -12.55 -2.45 22.14
C SER A 47 -11.62 -1.73 23.10
N ASP A 48 -11.29 -2.35 24.22
CA ASP A 48 -10.40 -1.82 25.26
C ASP A 48 -9.12 -2.66 25.35
N TYR A 49 -8.01 -2.10 24.92
CA TYR A 49 -6.68 -2.72 24.92
C TYR A 49 -5.89 -2.26 26.13
N ASN A 50 -5.26 -3.17 26.84
CA ASN A 50 -4.48 -2.85 28.03
C ASN A 50 -3.21 -2.00 27.80
N ILE A 51 -2.77 -1.84 26.54
CA ILE A 51 -1.58 -1.06 26.15
C ILE A 51 -1.95 0.23 25.45
N THR A 52 -2.83 0.16 24.45
CA THR A 52 -3.13 1.27 23.55
C THR A 52 -4.45 1.97 23.85
N GLY A 53 -5.15 1.54 24.92
CA GLY A 53 -6.42 2.14 25.33
C GLY A 53 -7.61 1.69 24.49
N SER A 54 -8.69 2.46 24.60
CA SER A 54 -9.98 2.12 23.96
C SER A 54 -10.10 2.73 22.57
N ASN A 55 -10.75 1.99 21.66
CA ASN A 55 -11.18 2.50 20.36
C ASN A 55 -12.62 2.07 20.06
N GLU A 56 -13.28 2.83 19.20
CA GLU A 56 -14.65 2.58 18.79
C GLU A 56 -14.72 2.45 17.27
N THR A 57 -15.41 1.42 16.81
CA THR A 57 -15.70 1.21 15.41
C THR A 57 -17.20 1.13 15.18
N TRP A 58 -17.66 1.62 14.05
CA TRP A 58 -19.07 1.64 13.70
C TRP A 58 -19.28 1.56 12.20
N LYS A 59 -20.47 1.14 11.79
CA LYS A 59 -20.93 1.14 10.41
C LYS A 59 -22.39 1.53 10.32
N ALA A 60 -22.74 2.25 9.23
CA ALA A 60 -24.08 2.52 8.81
C ALA A 60 -24.16 2.36 7.29
N GLY A 61 -24.98 1.44 6.82
CA GLY A 61 -25.11 1.10 5.42
C GLY A 61 -26.57 1.05 4.98
N LEU A 62 -26.81 1.45 3.74
CA LEU A 62 -28.11 1.39 3.08
C LEU A 62 -28.02 0.53 1.82
N SER A 63 -28.90 -0.44 1.71
CA SER A 63 -29.04 -1.32 0.56
C SER A 63 -30.45 -1.18 -0.01
N TRP A 64 -30.57 -0.63 -1.21
CA TRP A 64 -31.84 -0.36 -1.86
C TRP A 64 -31.97 -1.11 -3.20
N ARG A 65 -33.03 -1.90 -3.30
CA ARG A 65 -33.44 -2.56 -4.55
C ARG A 65 -34.72 -1.91 -5.06
N PRO A 66 -34.64 -0.94 -5.98
CA PRO A 66 -35.84 -0.38 -6.59
C PRO A 66 -36.62 -1.40 -7.42
N VAL A 67 -35.89 -2.25 -8.11
CA VAL A 67 -36.37 -3.39 -8.90
C VAL A 67 -35.41 -4.57 -8.71
N ASP A 68 -35.83 -5.79 -9.08
CA ASP A 68 -35.02 -7.01 -8.85
C ASP A 68 -33.63 -6.98 -9.51
N THR A 69 -33.52 -6.24 -10.63
CA THR A 69 -32.29 -6.19 -11.43
C THR A 69 -31.32 -5.10 -11.01
N VAL A 70 -31.69 -4.20 -10.09
CA VAL A 70 -30.85 -3.07 -9.67
C VAL A 70 -30.70 -3.06 -8.15
N LEU A 71 -29.46 -2.99 -7.70
CA LEU A 71 -29.09 -2.75 -6.31
C LEU A 71 -28.25 -1.47 -6.22
N VAL A 72 -28.68 -0.52 -5.40
CA VAL A 72 -27.91 0.64 -4.97
C VAL A 72 -27.45 0.42 -3.54
N ARG A 73 -26.19 0.68 -3.25
CA ARG A 73 -25.60 0.51 -1.92
C ARG A 73 -24.77 1.72 -1.53
N ALA A 74 -24.86 2.10 -0.27
CA ALA A 74 -24.03 3.13 0.34
C ALA A 74 -23.59 2.64 1.72
N MET A 75 -22.34 2.91 2.08
CA MET A 75 -21.80 2.57 3.39
C MET A 75 -20.94 3.72 3.88
N TRP A 76 -21.08 4.04 5.15
CA TRP A 76 -20.14 4.86 5.89
C TRP A 76 -19.73 4.11 7.15
N GLN A 77 -18.44 3.93 7.33
CA GLN A 77 -17.93 3.14 8.44
C GLN A 77 -16.62 3.70 8.96
N ARG A 78 -16.38 3.45 10.25
CA ARG A 78 -15.09 3.57 10.89
C ARG A 78 -14.58 2.18 11.28
N ALA A 79 -13.41 1.80 10.78
CA ALA A 79 -12.65 0.65 11.23
C ALA A 79 -11.45 1.10 12.05
N ALA A 80 -10.94 0.25 12.92
CA ALA A 80 -9.71 0.50 13.66
C ALA A 80 -8.76 -0.69 13.56
N ARG A 81 -7.46 -0.41 13.54
CA ARG A 81 -6.39 -1.41 13.60
C ARG A 81 -5.50 -1.13 14.81
N ALA A 82 -5.51 -2.01 15.80
CA ALA A 82 -4.55 -1.93 16.89
C ALA A 82 -3.13 -2.27 16.40
N PRO A 83 -2.08 -1.70 17.02
CA PRO A 83 -0.71 -2.07 16.72
C PRO A 83 -0.47 -3.56 16.91
N SER A 84 0.30 -4.16 16.01
CA SER A 84 0.73 -5.55 16.10
C SER A 84 1.77 -5.77 17.20
N ILE A 85 2.03 -7.02 17.55
CA ILE A 85 3.11 -7.38 18.52
C ILE A 85 4.47 -6.83 18.05
N GLY A 86 4.75 -6.86 16.73
CA GLY A 86 5.97 -6.30 16.17
C GLY A 86 6.08 -4.79 16.37
N GLU A 87 4.98 -4.07 16.13
CA GLU A 87 4.92 -2.61 16.25
C GLU A 87 4.99 -2.13 17.70
N LEU A 88 4.62 -2.98 18.67
CA LEU A 88 4.66 -2.65 20.11
C LEU A 88 5.96 -3.05 20.79
N PHE A 89 6.57 -4.19 20.40
CA PHE A 89 7.61 -4.84 21.18
C PHE A 89 8.92 -5.10 20.41
N ALA A 90 9.05 -4.56 19.16
CA ALA A 90 10.30 -4.73 18.44
C ALA A 90 11.44 -4.02 19.19
N PRO A 91 12.52 -4.73 19.53
CA PRO A 91 13.70 -4.10 20.10
C PRO A 91 14.38 -3.19 19.09
N LEU A 92 15.07 -2.13 19.56
CA LEU A 92 15.87 -1.31 18.68
C LEU A 92 16.97 -2.12 18.02
N THR A 93 17.00 -2.15 16.71
CA THR A 93 18.00 -2.84 15.88
C THR A 93 18.65 -1.85 14.92
N ALA A 94 19.97 -2.01 14.71
CA ALA A 94 20.67 -1.22 13.73
C ALA A 94 20.24 -1.59 12.31
N SER A 95 20.04 -0.59 11.47
CA SER A 95 19.66 -0.71 10.07
C SER A 95 20.28 0.44 9.28
N LEU A 96 20.06 0.48 7.98
CA LEU A 96 20.36 1.61 7.12
C LEU A 96 19.06 2.15 6.52
N ALA A 97 18.97 3.46 6.39
CA ALA A 97 17.86 4.10 5.67
C ALA A 97 18.36 5.31 4.87
N ASN A 98 17.60 5.69 3.86
CA ASN A 98 17.96 6.78 2.97
C ASN A 98 17.87 8.13 3.66
N ALA A 99 18.89 8.96 3.50
CA ALA A 99 18.90 10.36 3.87
C ALA A 99 19.69 11.14 2.81
N THR A 100 19.20 12.32 2.45
CA THR A 100 19.78 13.10 1.34
C THR A 100 20.95 13.97 1.76
N LYS A 101 20.90 14.55 2.97
CA LYS A 101 21.94 15.44 3.49
C LYS A 101 21.91 15.53 5.02
N ASP A 102 23.07 15.82 5.58
CA ASP A 102 23.17 16.26 6.98
C ASP A 102 23.10 17.80 7.05
N PRO A 103 22.06 18.39 7.67
CA PRO A 103 21.92 19.83 7.79
C PRO A 103 23.10 20.53 8.47
N CYS A 104 23.95 19.81 9.22
CA CYS A 104 25.09 20.32 9.95
C CYS A 104 26.45 20.09 9.23
N SER A 105 26.46 19.49 8.04
CA SER A 105 27.66 19.12 7.26
C SER A 105 28.25 20.30 6.48
N ILE A 106 29.39 20.04 5.85
CA ILE A 106 30.09 20.98 4.95
C ILE A 106 29.22 21.34 3.74
N ALA A 107 28.36 20.46 3.26
CA ALA A 107 27.44 20.74 2.15
C ALA A 107 26.44 21.87 2.49
N ASN A 108 26.20 22.14 3.77
CA ASN A 108 25.32 23.19 4.23
C ASN A 108 26.08 24.38 4.88
N ALA A 109 27.41 24.48 4.69
CA ALA A 109 28.27 25.47 5.36
C ALA A 109 27.83 26.93 5.11
N ALA A 110 27.36 27.24 3.90
CA ALA A 110 26.89 28.58 3.56
C ALA A 110 25.63 28.98 4.37
N ALA A 111 24.66 28.10 4.52
CA ALA A 111 23.47 28.33 5.34
C ALA A 111 23.81 28.41 6.83
N LEU A 112 24.75 27.58 7.30
CA LEU A 112 25.23 27.57 8.68
C LEU A 112 25.97 28.86 9.03
N ALA A 113 26.74 29.47 8.12
CA ALA A 113 27.48 30.70 8.36
C ALA A 113 26.56 31.88 8.76
N GLY A 114 25.38 31.97 8.13
CA GLY A 114 24.40 33.04 8.39
C GLY A 114 23.34 32.71 9.44
N ASN A 115 23.28 31.47 9.99
CA ASN A 115 22.19 31.00 10.84
C ASN A 115 22.69 30.51 12.21
N ALA A 116 22.73 31.43 13.20
CA ALA A 116 23.16 31.11 14.55
C ALA A 116 22.24 30.07 15.23
N THR A 117 20.94 30.11 14.95
CA THR A 117 19.97 29.16 15.50
C THR A 117 20.24 27.74 15.01
N LEU A 118 20.47 27.54 13.71
CA LEU A 118 20.82 26.25 13.14
C LEU A 118 22.13 25.71 13.72
N ARG A 119 23.15 26.58 13.85
CA ARG A 119 24.41 26.22 14.49
C ARG A 119 24.24 25.74 15.92
N SER A 120 23.42 26.45 16.72
CA SER A 120 23.15 26.02 18.10
C SER A 120 22.42 24.67 18.18
N ARG A 121 21.52 24.40 17.27
CA ARG A 121 20.83 23.07 17.16
C ARG A 121 21.83 21.96 16.81
N CYS A 122 22.77 22.23 15.90
CA CYS A 122 23.85 21.25 15.57
C CYS A 122 24.72 20.97 16.83
N GLN A 123 25.04 21.99 17.61
CA GLN A 123 25.80 21.80 18.85
C GLN A 123 24.99 21.05 19.93
N ALA A 124 23.70 21.31 20.02
CA ALA A 124 22.81 20.61 20.94
C ALA A 124 22.70 19.10 20.70
N THR A 125 22.97 18.64 19.47
CA THR A 125 23.02 17.21 19.10
C THR A 125 24.42 16.58 19.21
N GLY A 126 25.36 17.25 19.91
CA GLY A 126 26.68 16.68 20.25
C GLY A 126 27.84 17.12 19.37
N MET A 127 27.69 18.15 18.52
CA MET A 127 28.80 18.75 17.77
C MET A 127 29.52 19.85 18.53
N THR A 128 30.83 19.94 18.38
CA THR A 128 31.57 21.11 18.78
C THR A 128 31.37 22.27 17.80
N ALA A 129 31.60 23.51 18.23
CA ALA A 129 31.50 24.67 17.36
C ALA A 129 32.42 24.58 16.10
N ALA A 130 33.56 23.90 16.22
CA ALA A 130 34.51 23.71 15.14
C ALA A 130 34.06 22.66 14.13
N GLN A 131 33.21 21.71 14.53
CA GLN A 131 32.70 20.66 13.67
C GLN A 131 31.51 21.11 12.81
N VAL A 132 30.75 22.11 13.30
CA VAL A 132 29.55 22.60 12.59
C VAL A 132 29.95 23.21 11.24
N GLY A 133 29.45 22.64 10.13
CA GLY A 133 29.76 23.07 8.77
C GLY A 133 31.10 22.60 8.23
N THR A 134 31.79 21.68 8.94
CA THR A 134 33.10 21.13 8.48
C THR A 134 33.12 19.62 8.38
N VAL A 135 32.18 18.92 9.02
CA VAL A 135 32.07 17.46 8.90
C VAL A 135 31.58 17.05 7.51
N GLU A 136 32.02 15.87 7.07
CA GLU A 136 31.60 15.29 5.79
C GLU A 136 30.08 15.08 5.74
N ASP A 137 29.50 15.26 4.56
CA ASP A 137 28.08 14.99 4.33
C ASP A 137 27.83 13.49 4.13
N ILE A 138 26.57 13.12 3.93
CA ILE A 138 26.11 11.75 3.68
C ILE A 138 26.57 11.34 2.26
N VAL A 139 27.64 10.54 2.17
CA VAL A 139 28.30 10.20 0.88
C VAL A 139 27.53 9.17 0.09
N SER A 140 26.86 8.24 0.76
CA SER A 140 26.21 7.08 0.11
C SER A 140 24.69 7.21 -0.02
N GLY A 141 24.13 8.36 0.31
CA GLY A 141 22.66 8.53 0.37
C GLY A 141 21.99 7.73 1.49
N GLN A 142 22.76 7.11 2.39
CA GLN A 142 22.26 6.30 3.50
C GLN A 142 23.00 6.63 4.79
N ILE A 143 22.25 6.57 5.90
CA ILE A 143 22.79 6.68 7.25
C ILE A 143 22.38 5.48 8.11
N ASN A 144 23.12 5.28 9.19
CA ASN A 144 22.71 4.31 10.20
C ASN A 144 21.41 4.77 10.85
N THR A 145 20.53 3.83 11.09
CA THR A 145 19.30 4.03 11.85
C THR A 145 19.16 2.94 12.91
N PHE A 146 18.41 3.27 13.97
CA PHE A 146 18.05 2.32 15.01
C PHE A 146 16.53 2.26 15.05
N SER A 147 15.96 1.22 14.41
CA SER A 147 14.51 1.09 14.26
C SER A 147 13.96 0.10 15.28
N GLY A 148 12.81 0.40 15.86
CA GLY A 148 12.15 -0.44 16.86
C GLY A 148 10.95 0.27 17.51
N SER A 149 10.54 -0.21 18.68
CA SER A 149 9.38 0.28 19.41
C SER A 149 9.78 0.99 20.69
N ASP A 150 8.97 1.95 21.13
CA ASP A 150 9.08 2.61 22.43
C ASP A 150 7.80 2.34 23.24
N LEU A 151 7.86 1.38 24.15
CA LEU A 151 6.70 1.05 25.02
C LEU A 151 6.30 2.15 25.99
N THR A 152 7.13 3.18 26.19
CA THR A 152 6.76 4.35 27.00
C THR A 152 5.84 5.31 26.25
N ARG A 153 5.81 5.17 24.90
CA ARG A 153 4.98 5.92 23.97
C ARG A 153 4.50 5.02 22.85
N PRO A 154 3.65 4.02 23.17
CA PRO A 154 3.14 3.11 22.17
C PRO A 154 2.28 3.87 21.15
N PRO A 155 2.28 3.47 19.86
CA PRO A 155 1.39 4.08 18.90
C PRO A 155 -0.07 3.79 19.25
N ALA A 156 -0.95 4.76 19.01
CA ALA A 156 -2.38 4.59 19.11
C ALA A 156 -2.90 3.69 17.96
N PRO A 157 -4.08 3.09 18.09
CA PRO A 157 -4.73 2.41 16.97
C PRO A 157 -4.94 3.33 15.76
N GLU A 158 -4.76 2.80 14.55
CA GLU A 158 -5.17 3.48 13.33
C GLU A 158 -6.70 3.50 13.23
N GLU A 159 -7.25 4.58 12.69
CA GLU A 159 -8.67 4.72 12.40
C GLU A 159 -8.87 4.97 10.92
N ALA A 160 -9.71 4.15 10.27
CA ALA A 160 -10.06 4.29 8.87
C ALA A 160 -11.52 4.70 8.71
N ASP A 161 -11.76 5.93 8.28
CA ASP A 161 -13.08 6.40 7.87
C ASP A 161 -13.27 6.06 6.38
N THR A 162 -14.24 5.19 6.09
CA THR A 162 -14.51 4.72 4.72
C THR A 162 -15.93 5.09 4.31
N LYS A 163 -16.06 5.69 3.12
CA LYS A 163 -17.32 5.96 2.45
C LYS A 163 -17.35 5.21 1.13
N THR A 164 -18.41 4.46 0.87
CA THR A 164 -18.62 3.82 -0.43
C THR A 164 -20.01 4.10 -0.95
N PHE A 165 -20.10 4.21 -2.27
CA PHE A 165 -21.38 4.29 -2.97
C PHE A 165 -21.28 3.43 -4.23
N GLY A 166 -22.25 2.54 -4.46
CA GLY A 166 -22.20 1.64 -5.59
C GLY A 166 -23.56 1.28 -6.15
N ILE A 167 -23.52 0.88 -7.42
CA ILE A 167 -24.67 0.33 -8.13
C ILE A 167 -24.29 -1.02 -8.74
N VAL A 168 -25.19 -1.99 -8.59
CA VAL A 168 -25.09 -3.29 -9.26
C VAL A 168 -26.31 -3.47 -10.13
N TRP A 169 -26.06 -3.80 -11.40
CA TRP A 169 -27.11 -4.08 -12.39
C TRP A 169 -27.00 -5.51 -12.90
N THR A 170 -28.08 -6.27 -12.75
CA THR A 170 -28.19 -7.68 -13.13
C THR A 170 -29.31 -7.90 -14.17
N PRO A 171 -29.13 -7.37 -15.41
CA PRO A 171 -30.17 -7.52 -16.43
C PRO A 171 -30.33 -8.98 -16.89
N SER A 172 -31.55 -9.31 -17.30
CA SER A 172 -31.85 -10.55 -18.01
C SER A 172 -32.06 -10.23 -19.49
N PHE A 173 -31.07 -10.56 -20.31
CA PHE A 173 -31.15 -10.30 -21.74
C PHE A 173 -31.85 -11.44 -22.52
N GLY A 174 -31.93 -12.64 -21.94
CA GLY A 174 -32.45 -13.82 -22.62
C GLY A 174 -31.55 -14.35 -23.76
N GLY A 175 -32.04 -15.31 -24.52
CA GLY A 175 -31.30 -15.93 -25.63
C GLY A 175 -30.03 -16.65 -25.13
N SER A 176 -28.93 -16.48 -25.82
CA SER A 176 -27.64 -17.08 -25.45
C SER A 176 -26.95 -16.44 -24.27
N ILE A 177 -27.42 -15.28 -23.75
CA ILE A 177 -26.81 -14.64 -22.58
C ILE A 177 -27.36 -15.28 -21.33
N SER A 178 -26.57 -16.15 -20.71
CA SER A 178 -26.93 -16.89 -19.49
C SER A 178 -26.75 -16.06 -18.20
N ARG A 179 -25.86 -15.07 -18.23
CA ARG A 179 -25.57 -14.21 -17.08
C ARG A 179 -25.06 -12.85 -17.52
N ALA A 180 -25.56 -11.80 -16.87
CA ALA A 180 -25.01 -10.46 -17.01
C ALA A 180 -25.05 -9.77 -15.63
N VAL A 181 -23.90 -9.27 -15.18
CA VAL A 181 -23.75 -8.52 -13.93
C VAL A 181 -22.77 -7.40 -14.18
N PHE A 182 -23.13 -6.18 -13.82
CA PHE A 182 -22.27 -5.01 -13.90
C PHE A 182 -22.31 -4.27 -12.56
N SER A 183 -21.18 -3.77 -12.13
CA SER A 183 -21.10 -2.90 -10.95
C SER A 183 -20.23 -1.68 -11.22
N ALA A 184 -20.54 -0.60 -10.52
CA ALA A 184 -19.71 0.59 -10.42
C ALA A 184 -19.76 1.04 -8.97
N ASP A 185 -18.60 1.13 -8.33
CA ASP A 185 -18.46 1.47 -6.92
C ASP A 185 -17.43 2.59 -6.77
N TYR A 186 -17.83 3.67 -6.14
CA TYR A 186 -16.95 4.73 -5.65
C TYR A 186 -16.52 4.41 -4.22
N TYR A 187 -15.27 4.69 -3.87
CA TYR A 187 -14.75 4.60 -2.52
C TYR A 187 -13.88 5.81 -2.17
N ASP A 188 -13.96 6.22 -0.89
CA ASP A 188 -13.09 7.21 -0.24
C ASP A 188 -12.70 6.64 1.12
N ILE A 189 -11.41 6.37 1.28
CA ILE A 189 -10.80 5.74 2.46
C ILE A 189 -9.79 6.72 3.02
N ASP A 190 -10.02 7.19 4.25
CA ASP A 190 -9.13 8.10 4.98
C ASP A 190 -8.67 7.40 6.27
N ILE A 191 -7.39 7.00 6.30
CA ILE A 191 -6.75 6.34 7.46
C ILE A 191 -5.97 7.38 8.22
N LYS A 192 -6.32 7.60 9.47
CA LYS A 192 -5.63 8.51 10.39
C LYS A 192 -4.79 7.75 11.39
N GLN A 193 -3.82 8.46 11.99
CA GLN A 193 -2.91 7.88 12.98
C GLN A 193 -2.22 6.61 12.45
N VAL A 194 -1.78 6.65 11.19
CA VAL A 194 -1.14 5.53 10.50
C VAL A 194 0.08 5.06 11.28
N ILE A 195 0.12 3.78 11.65
CA ILE A 195 1.26 3.22 12.38
C ILE A 195 2.42 3.02 11.43
N GLY A 196 3.49 3.76 11.66
CA GLY A 196 4.68 3.76 10.82
C GLY A 196 5.90 4.34 11.53
N THR A 197 6.88 4.72 10.75
CA THR A 197 8.10 5.40 11.23
C THR A 197 8.37 6.60 10.34
N PHE A 198 8.83 7.69 10.95
CA PHE A 198 9.36 8.81 10.17
C PHE A 198 10.62 8.39 9.42
N GLY A 199 10.85 8.98 8.26
CA GLY A 199 12.13 8.85 7.56
C GLY A 199 13.27 9.53 8.33
N PRO A 200 14.52 9.08 8.22
CA PRO A 200 15.63 9.71 8.92
C PRO A 200 15.84 11.16 8.49
N GLN A 201 15.65 11.51 7.22
CA GLN A 201 15.74 12.88 6.75
C GLN A 201 14.66 13.78 7.40
N GLU A 202 13.44 13.27 7.53
CA GLU A 202 12.35 13.99 8.18
C GLU A 202 12.64 14.29 9.65
N VAL A 203 13.25 13.34 10.38
CA VAL A 203 13.71 13.56 11.76
C VAL A 203 14.80 14.62 11.80
N LEU A 204 15.77 14.60 10.87
CA LEU A 204 16.81 15.60 10.77
C LEU A 204 16.22 16.99 10.47
N ASP A 205 15.31 17.10 9.52
CA ASP A 205 14.69 18.37 9.14
C ASP A 205 13.82 18.92 10.28
N SER A 206 13.04 18.08 10.95
CA SER A 206 12.28 18.48 12.14
C SER A 206 13.17 19.00 13.26
N CYS A 207 14.29 18.33 13.52
CA CYS A 207 15.26 18.78 14.52
C CYS A 207 15.92 20.11 14.12
N TYR A 208 16.53 20.17 12.93
CA TYR A 208 17.41 21.28 12.57
C TYR A 208 16.70 22.47 11.96
N ASN A 209 15.66 22.27 11.16
CA ASN A 209 14.92 23.35 10.52
C ASN A 209 13.79 23.87 11.42
N LEU A 210 13.04 22.98 12.09
CA LEU A 210 11.91 23.36 12.92
C LEU A 210 12.28 23.54 14.40
N GLY A 211 13.32 22.87 14.88
CA GLY A 211 13.77 22.92 16.27
C GLY A 211 12.96 22.03 17.22
N ASP A 212 12.35 20.97 16.67
CA ASP A 212 11.66 19.97 17.47
C ASP A 212 12.66 19.23 18.36
N THR A 213 12.57 19.47 19.66
CA THR A 213 13.45 18.84 20.67
C THR A 213 13.26 17.33 20.75
N SER A 214 12.06 16.81 20.48
CA SER A 214 11.79 15.37 20.43
C SER A 214 12.53 14.73 19.25
N ALA A 215 12.50 15.34 18.07
CA ALA A 215 13.27 14.90 16.92
C ALA A 215 14.78 15.00 17.18
N CYS A 216 15.25 16.10 17.80
CA CYS A 216 16.67 16.27 18.14
C CYS A 216 17.18 15.18 19.10
N SER A 217 16.37 14.73 20.04
CA SER A 217 16.75 13.67 20.98
C SER A 217 16.98 12.30 20.32
N LYS A 218 16.49 12.12 19.10
CA LYS A 218 16.64 10.89 18.30
C LYS A 218 17.93 10.88 17.46
N VAL A 219 18.62 12.02 17.34
CA VAL A 219 19.84 12.15 16.54
C VAL A 219 21.07 11.81 17.39
N ILE A 220 21.82 10.80 16.98
CA ILE A 220 23.05 10.33 17.65
C ILE A 220 24.23 10.64 16.77
N ARG A 221 25.17 11.48 17.23
CA ARG A 221 26.40 11.80 16.52
C ARG A 221 27.61 11.22 17.24
N VAL A 222 28.50 10.64 16.45
CA VAL A 222 29.83 10.18 16.91
C VAL A 222 30.89 10.97 16.13
N GLY A 223 31.79 11.64 16.85
CA GLY A 223 32.77 12.52 16.21
C GLY A 223 32.17 13.69 15.43
N GLY A 224 30.91 14.05 15.71
CA GLY A 224 30.15 15.09 15.02
C GLY A 224 29.43 14.63 13.73
N THR A 225 29.66 13.39 13.25
CA THR A 225 29.06 12.88 12.00
C THR A 225 27.87 11.95 12.24
N LEU A 226 27.12 11.65 11.18
CA LEU A 226 26.04 10.64 11.15
C LEU A 226 26.48 9.33 10.48
N THR A 227 27.71 9.25 9.99
CA THR A 227 28.21 8.14 9.16
C THR A 227 29.11 7.17 9.91
N LEU A 228 29.65 7.55 11.07
CA LEU A 228 30.51 6.67 11.87
C LEU A 228 29.71 5.58 12.60
N PRO A 229 30.30 4.43 12.91
CA PRO A 229 29.67 3.38 13.70
C PRO A 229 29.15 3.93 15.04
N GLY A 230 27.89 3.60 15.36
CA GLY A 230 27.20 4.07 16.56
C GLY A 230 26.54 5.43 16.43
N SER A 231 26.78 6.18 15.33
CA SER A 231 25.98 7.36 14.99
C SER A 231 24.76 6.96 14.18
N GLY A 232 23.79 7.85 14.04
CA GLY A 232 22.58 7.64 13.23
C GLY A 232 21.35 8.28 13.83
N VAL A 233 20.18 7.82 13.40
CA VAL A 233 18.87 8.33 13.85
C VAL A 233 18.04 7.19 14.43
N GLN A 234 17.45 7.42 15.61
CA GLN A 234 16.49 6.49 16.19
C GLN A 234 15.11 6.68 15.54
N LEU A 235 14.58 5.60 14.99
CA LEU A 235 13.29 5.59 14.30
C LEU A 235 12.34 4.66 15.08
N TYR A 236 11.54 5.26 15.95
CA TYR A 236 10.53 4.52 16.71
C TYR A 236 9.25 4.39 15.90
N THR A 237 8.60 3.23 16.05
CA THR A 237 7.21 3.06 15.59
C THR A 237 6.31 4.07 16.30
N THR A 238 5.57 4.83 15.53
CA THR A 238 4.72 5.94 15.99
C THR A 238 3.48 6.06 15.09
N ASN A 239 2.65 7.05 15.35
CA ASN A 239 1.56 7.40 14.44
C ASN A 239 2.01 8.51 13.48
N LEU A 240 1.79 8.28 12.19
CA LEU A 240 1.85 9.28 11.12
C LEU A 240 0.47 9.91 10.94
N GLU A 241 0.37 11.03 10.23
CA GLU A 241 -0.88 11.79 10.12
C GLU A 241 -1.96 11.00 9.39
N TYR A 242 -1.83 10.78 8.07
CA TYR A 242 -2.85 10.03 7.32
C TYR A 242 -2.33 9.37 6.04
N LEU A 243 -3.12 8.38 5.59
CA LEU A 243 -3.12 7.84 4.23
C LEU A 243 -4.53 7.97 3.66
N ARG A 244 -4.66 8.46 2.42
CA ARG A 244 -5.95 8.58 1.75
C ARG A 244 -5.93 7.89 0.39
N ALA A 245 -6.96 7.09 0.13
CA ALA A 245 -7.20 6.44 -1.14
C ALA A 245 -8.63 6.70 -1.61
N GLU A 246 -8.78 7.28 -2.80
CA GLU A 246 -10.06 7.55 -3.44
C GLU A 246 -10.06 6.96 -4.85
N GLY A 247 -11.17 6.35 -5.26
CA GLY A 247 -11.24 5.77 -6.59
C GLY A 247 -12.60 5.24 -6.98
N ILE A 248 -12.64 4.69 -8.19
CA ILE A 248 -13.80 4.05 -8.77
C ILE A 248 -13.42 2.65 -9.24
N GLU A 249 -14.22 1.67 -8.84
CA GLU A 249 -14.11 0.29 -9.31
C GLU A 249 -15.27 -0.04 -10.25
N PHE A 250 -14.96 -0.64 -11.40
CA PHE A 250 -15.94 -1.23 -12.29
C PHE A 250 -15.76 -2.74 -12.33
N GLY A 251 -16.88 -3.46 -12.17
CA GLY A 251 -16.96 -4.91 -12.30
C GLY A 251 -17.92 -5.30 -13.42
N GLY A 252 -17.57 -6.32 -14.19
CA GLY A 252 -18.45 -6.85 -15.21
C GLY A 252 -18.30 -8.36 -15.35
N THR A 253 -19.43 -9.06 -15.49
CA THR A 253 -19.49 -10.48 -15.85
C THR A 253 -20.55 -10.67 -16.93
N LEU A 254 -20.15 -11.28 -18.06
CA LEU A 254 -21.03 -11.72 -19.12
C LEU A 254 -20.83 -13.21 -19.37
N GLY A 255 -21.89 -14.00 -19.24
CA GLY A 255 -21.90 -15.43 -19.53
C GLY A 255 -22.77 -15.73 -20.75
N PHE A 256 -22.31 -16.63 -21.59
CA PHE A 256 -23.01 -17.10 -22.78
C PHE A 256 -23.12 -18.59 -22.74
N ASP A 257 -24.34 -19.09 -22.91
CA ASP A 257 -24.59 -20.49 -23.21
C ASP A 257 -24.54 -20.68 -24.74
N LEU A 258 -23.54 -21.41 -25.21
CA LEU A 258 -23.31 -21.69 -26.61
C LEU A 258 -23.90 -23.06 -27.01
N GLY A 259 -24.79 -23.63 -26.19
CA GLY A 259 -25.39 -24.94 -26.39
C GLY A 259 -24.33 -26.03 -26.45
N ASN A 260 -24.31 -26.78 -27.56
CA ASN A 260 -23.33 -27.86 -27.76
C ASN A 260 -21.86 -27.37 -27.82
N ALA A 261 -21.61 -26.09 -27.96
CA ALA A 261 -20.25 -25.52 -27.93
C ALA A 261 -19.77 -25.16 -26.52
N GLY A 262 -20.61 -25.36 -25.50
CA GLY A 262 -20.24 -25.12 -24.10
C GLY A 262 -20.61 -23.72 -23.59
N GLU A 263 -19.94 -23.26 -22.55
CA GLU A 263 -20.18 -21.97 -21.94
C GLU A 263 -18.97 -21.04 -22.13
N LEU A 264 -19.23 -19.75 -22.36
CA LEU A 264 -18.21 -18.72 -22.48
C LEU A 264 -18.51 -17.62 -21.47
N THR A 265 -17.53 -17.26 -20.64
CA THR A 265 -17.68 -16.21 -19.64
C THR A 265 -16.58 -15.16 -19.78
N PHE A 266 -16.98 -13.90 -19.77
CA PHE A 266 -16.09 -12.74 -19.68
C PHE A 266 -16.24 -12.10 -18.29
N GLN A 267 -15.14 -11.89 -17.60
CA GLN A 267 -15.11 -11.17 -16.32
C GLN A 267 -14.09 -10.06 -16.40
N ALA A 268 -14.47 -8.83 -16.05
CA ALA A 268 -13.57 -7.69 -16.01
C ALA A 268 -13.65 -7.02 -14.63
N ARG A 269 -12.51 -6.53 -14.15
CA ARG A 269 -12.39 -5.65 -12.99
C ARG A 269 -11.43 -4.53 -13.34
N ILE A 270 -11.88 -3.30 -13.18
CA ILE A 270 -11.14 -2.09 -13.49
C ILE A 270 -11.10 -1.25 -12.23
N ASN A 271 -9.93 -0.82 -11.81
CA ASN A 271 -9.77 0.16 -10.74
C ASN A 271 -9.11 1.43 -11.30
N LYS A 272 -9.73 2.58 -11.05
CA LYS A 272 -9.19 3.89 -11.35
C LYS A 272 -9.03 4.68 -10.05
N TYR A 273 -7.79 4.99 -9.69
CA TYR A 273 -7.47 5.87 -8.58
C TYR A 273 -7.78 7.32 -8.94
N LEU A 274 -8.45 8.03 -8.07
CA LEU A 274 -8.66 9.48 -8.13
C LEU A 274 -7.65 10.21 -7.25
N THR A 275 -7.30 9.62 -6.10
CA THR A 275 -6.37 10.14 -5.10
C THR A 275 -5.62 9.00 -4.44
N GLN A 276 -4.31 9.20 -4.16
CA GLN A 276 -3.45 8.29 -3.38
C GLN A 276 -2.46 9.12 -2.56
N GLU A 277 -2.94 9.73 -1.51
CA GLU A 277 -2.19 10.70 -0.70
C GLU A 277 -1.65 10.10 0.59
N SER A 278 -0.51 10.59 1.00
CA SER A 278 0.07 10.35 2.31
C SER A 278 0.59 11.65 2.94
N LEU A 279 0.50 11.73 4.25
CA LEU A 279 1.10 12.78 5.06
C LEU A 279 1.72 12.14 6.30
N SER A 280 3.02 12.29 6.48
CA SER A 280 3.73 11.72 7.63
C SER A 280 3.61 12.59 8.87
N SER A 281 3.68 13.91 8.72
CA SER A 281 3.54 14.87 9.83
C SER A 281 2.89 16.17 9.37
N SER A 282 2.36 16.95 10.31
CA SER A 282 1.74 18.26 10.04
C SER A 282 2.68 19.32 9.46
N VAL A 283 3.98 19.02 9.41
CA VAL A 283 5.03 19.90 8.87
C VAL A 283 5.66 19.35 7.58
N SER A 284 5.22 18.17 7.14
CA SER A 284 5.62 17.56 5.87
C SER A 284 4.68 18.01 4.75
N ASP A 285 5.11 17.86 3.50
CA ASP A 285 4.25 18.04 2.35
C ASP A 285 3.35 16.83 2.14
N VAL A 286 2.17 17.07 1.61
CA VAL A 286 1.28 15.99 1.12
C VAL A 286 1.89 15.38 -0.12
N ILE A 287 2.01 14.06 -0.16
CA ILE A 287 2.54 13.31 -1.29
C ILE A 287 1.39 12.57 -1.95
N ASP A 288 1.05 12.94 -3.21
CA ASP A 288 0.11 12.16 -4.04
C ASP A 288 0.89 11.23 -4.95
N CYS A 289 0.79 9.94 -4.70
CA CYS A 289 1.50 8.89 -5.44
C CYS A 289 0.71 8.31 -6.61
N LYS A 290 -0.48 8.83 -6.90
CA LYS A 290 -1.30 8.38 -8.04
C LYS A 290 -0.58 8.66 -9.37
N GLY A 291 -0.27 7.59 -10.10
CA GLY A 291 0.45 7.66 -11.38
C GLY A 291 1.97 7.80 -11.23
N PHE A 292 2.51 7.71 -10.01
CA PHE A 292 3.92 7.92 -9.74
C PHE A 292 4.63 6.69 -9.15
N TYR A 293 5.95 6.72 -9.20
CA TYR A 293 6.90 5.85 -8.50
C TYR A 293 8.13 6.68 -8.09
N GLY A 294 8.87 6.22 -7.11
CA GLY A 294 10.06 6.94 -6.65
C GLY A 294 10.49 6.56 -5.24
N THR A 295 11.31 7.41 -4.64
CA THR A 295 11.83 7.18 -3.27
C THR A 295 10.75 7.38 -2.20
N GLN A 296 9.79 8.29 -2.43
CA GLN A 296 8.68 8.56 -1.53
C GLN A 296 7.48 7.65 -1.87
N CYS A 297 7.12 7.54 -3.15
CA CYS A 297 6.00 6.74 -3.62
C CYS A 297 6.28 5.22 -3.66
N GLY A 298 7.54 4.82 -3.66
CA GLY A 298 7.92 3.42 -3.75
C GLY A 298 7.61 2.80 -5.11
N ASN A 299 6.80 1.75 -5.10
CA ASN A 299 6.44 1.00 -6.30
C ASN A 299 5.53 1.82 -7.25
N PRO A 300 5.62 1.56 -8.59
CA PRO A 300 4.70 2.16 -9.54
C PRO A 300 3.24 1.95 -9.18
N LEU A 301 2.49 3.05 -9.07
CA LEU A 301 1.06 3.07 -8.76
C LEU A 301 0.29 3.72 -9.93
N PRO A 302 0.04 2.98 -11.03
CA PRO A 302 -0.70 3.52 -12.18
C PRO A 302 -2.07 4.06 -11.78
N GLU A 303 -2.53 5.15 -12.41
CA GLU A 303 -3.87 5.70 -12.18
C GLU A 303 -4.97 4.68 -12.48
N MET A 304 -4.74 3.79 -13.45
CA MET A 304 -5.69 2.75 -13.85
C MET A 304 -4.98 1.40 -13.99
N ARG A 305 -5.61 0.39 -13.44
CA ARG A 305 -5.24 -1.02 -13.67
C ARG A 305 -6.49 -1.86 -13.82
N TRP A 306 -6.41 -2.91 -14.62
CA TRP A 306 -7.54 -3.80 -14.79
C TRP A 306 -7.12 -5.22 -15.12
N THR A 307 -8.05 -6.13 -14.92
CA THR A 307 -7.95 -7.53 -15.33
C THR A 307 -9.20 -7.93 -16.09
N GLN A 308 -9.02 -8.70 -17.14
CA GLN A 308 -10.10 -9.31 -17.89
C GLN A 308 -9.82 -10.80 -18.08
N ARG A 309 -10.75 -11.64 -17.66
CA ARG A 309 -10.68 -13.09 -17.85
C ARG A 309 -11.75 -13.55 -18.82
N THR A 310 -11.31 -14.25 -19.86
CA THR A 310 -12.18 -15.01 -20.77
C THR A 310 -12.04 -16.48 -20.43
N SER A 311 -13.14 -17.14 -20.08
CA SER A 311 -13.17 -18.56 -19.73
C SER A 311 -14.16 -19.28 -20.63
N TRP A 312 -13.74 -20.38 -21.20
CA TRP A 312 -14.57 -21.29 -21.93
C TRP A 312 -14.57 -22.67 -21.27
N SER A 313 -15.73 -23.29 -21.17
CA SER A 313 -15.86 -24.64 -20.63
C SER A 313 -16.81 -25.50 -21.47
N LYS A 314 -16.45 -26.76 -21.67
CA LYS A 314 -17.29 -27.75 -22.34
C LYS A 314 -17.01 -29.14 -21.81
N GLY A 315 -17.99 -29.73 -21.12
CA GLY A 315 -17.84 -31.07 -20.51
C GLY A 315 -16.61 -31.07 -19.57
N PRO A 316 -15.64 -31.98 -19.79
CA PRO A 316 -14.47 -32.08 -18.92
C PRO A 316 -13.37 -31.07 -19.22
N PHE A 317 -13.52 -30.21 -20.21
CA PHE A 317 -12.50 -29.26 -20.65
C PHE A 317 -12.82 -27.85 -20.23
N GLY A 318 -11.79 -27.14 -19.79
CA GLY A 318 -11.84 -25.72 -19.53
C GLY A 318 -10.59 -25.01 -20.08
N VAL A 319 -10.77 -23.81 -20.62
CA VAL A 319 -9.68 -22.92 -21.05
C VAL A 319 -9.97 -21.51 -20.54
N SER A 320 -8.96 -20.82 -20.03
CA SER A 320 -9.09 -19.47 -19.53
C SER A 320 -7.89 -18.64 -19.92
N LEU A 321 -8.14 -17.45 -20.47
CA LEU A 321 -7.15 -16.41 -20.74
C LEU A 321 -7.41 -15.26 -19.78
N LEU A 322 -6.40 -14.90 -18.99
CA LEU A 322 -6.40 -13.72 -18.14
C LEU A 322 -5.52 -12.64 -18.78
N TRP A 323 -6.08 -11.49 -19.02
CA TRP A 323 -5.38 -10.28 -19.42
C TRP A 323 -5.23 -9.37 -18.21
N ARG A 324 -3.99 -9.02 -17.86
CA ARG A 324 -3.63 -8.07 -16.78
C ARG A 324 -3.06 -6.81 -17.43
N HIS A 325 -3.66 -5.67 -17.16
CA HIS A 325 -3.22 -4.37 -17.65
C HIS A 325 -2.77 -3.49 -16.49
N LEU A 326 -1.59 -2.91 -16.64
CA LEU A 326 -1.01 -1.90 -15.76
C LEU A 326 -0.86 -0.62 -16.58
N GLY A 327 -1.50 0.45 -16.17
CA GLY A 327 -1.35 1.76 -16.78
C GLY A 327 0.09 2.29 -16.64
N SER A 328 0.40 3.37 -17.34
CA SER A 328 1.70 4.03 -17.23
C SER A 328 1.88 4.71 -15.87
N ALA A 329 3.14 4.83 -15.43
CA ALA A 329 3.52 5.61 -14.27
C ALA A 329 4.73 6.50 -14.59
N LYS A 330 4.92 7.58 -13.83
CA LYS A 330 6.04 8.51 -13.96
C LYS A 330 6.86 8.54 -12.69
N VAL A 331 8.10 8.96 -12.78
CA VAL A 331 8.88 9.29 -11.59
C VAL A 331 8.20 10.44 -10.83
N GLU A 332 8.23 10.39 -9.53
CA GLU A 332 7.66 11.45 -8.67
C GLU A 332 8.36 12.80 -8.89
N PRO A 333 7.66 13.94 -8.77
CA PRO A 333 8.22 15.26 -9.04
C PRO A 333 9.47 15.60 -8.24
N ALA A 334 9.54 15.13 -6.99
CA ALA A 334 10.68 15.38 -6.09
C ALA A 334 12.00 14.73 -6.58
N GLN A 335 11.92 13.72 -7.45
CA GLN A 335 13.07 12.95 -7.95
C GLN A 335 13.38 13.19 -9.43
N LEU A 336 12.57 14.00 -10.12
CA LEU A 336 12.68 14.21 -11.56
C LEU A 336 14.05 14.77 -11.96
N ALA A 337 14.62 15.71 -11.17
CA ALA A 337 15.90 16.33 -11.48
C ALA A 337 17.11 15.39 -11.35
N ASP A 338 16.97 14.31 -10.58
CA ASP A 338 18.01 13.32 -10.29
C ASP A 338 17.83 12.03 -11.10
N THR A 339 16.80 11.95 -11.95
CA THR A 339 16.49 10.79 -12.78
C THR A 339 16.89 11.03 -14.23
N PHE A 340 17.51 10.03 -14.88
CA PHE A 340 17.79 10.11 -16.31
C PHE A 340 16.49 10.10 -17.12
N ASP A 341 16.39 10.92 -18.17
CA ASP A 341 15.20 11.12 -19.01
C ASP A 341 14.53 9.79 -19.45
N GLN A 342 15.35 8.79 -19.75
CA GLN A 342 14.89 7.45 -20.17
C GLN A 342 14.14 6.66 -19.07
N PHE A 343 14.30 7.04 -17.81
CA PHE A 343 13.70 6.41 -16.65
C PHE A 343 12.63 7.28 -15.96
N GLU A 344 12.28 8.42 -16.54
CA GLU A 344 11.23 9.30 -16.02
C GLU A 344 9.82 8.71 -16.16
N LYS A 345 9.65 7.72 -17.06
CA LYS A 345 8.35 7.14 -17.36
C LYS A 345 8.43 5.66 -17.67
N ILE A 346 7.57 4.90 -17.03
CA ILE A 346 7.24 3.53 -17.41
C ILE A 346 5.96 3.55 -18.25
N GLY A 347 5.98 2.95 -19.44
CA GLY A 347 4.81 2.78 -20.29
C GLY A 347 3.74 1.89 -19.66
N ALA A 348 2.62 1.73 -20.35
CA ALA A 348 1.62 0.74 -19.96
C ALA A 348 2.12 -0.68 -20.31
N TYR A 349 1.73 -1.66 -19.48
CA TYR A 349 2.11 -3.08 -19.60
C TYR A 349 0.88 -3.97 -19.69
N ASP A 350 0.97 -4.97 -20.57
CA ASP A 350 -0.07 -5.98 -20.79
C ASP A 350 0.51 -7.39 -20.65
N TYR A 351 0.03 -8.14 -19.67
CA TYR A 351 0.38 -9.54 -19.48
C TYR A 351 -0.80 -10.44 -19.79
N PHE A 352 -0.53 -11.58 -20.41
CA PHE A 352 -1.52 -12.61 -20.75
C PHE A 352 -1.13 -13.92 -20.07
N ASP A 353 -2.07 -14.51 -19.31
CA ASP A 353 -1.89 -15.80 -18.67
C ASP A 353 -2.92 -16.78 -19.23
N LEU A 354 -2.46 -17.90 -19.76
CA LEU A 354 -3.32 -18.95 -20.31
C LEU A 354 -3.36 -20.15 -19.37
N SER A 355 -4.56 -20.66 -19.11
CA SER A 355 -4.72 -21.93 -18.40
C SER A 355 -5.68 -22.85 -19.14
N ALA A 356 -5.42 -24.16 -19.06
CA ALA A 356 -6.28 -25.20 -19.58
C ALA A 356 -6.46 -26.28 -18.51
N SER A 357 -7.66 -26.84 -18.41
CA SER A 357 -7.99 -27.91 -17.46
C SER A 357 -8.71 -29.05 -18.17
N TRP A 358 -8.43 -30.25 -17.71
CA TRP A 358 -9.11 -31.46 -18.14
C TRP A 358 -9.45 -32.34 -16.93
N GLN A 359 -10.73 -32.52 -16.68
CA GLN A 359 -11.25 -33.40 -15.64
C GLN A 359 -11.62 -34.75 -16.28
N TYR A 360 -10.72 -35.73 -16.16
CA TYR A 360 -10.94 -37.06 -16.78
C TYR A 360 -12.10 -37.80 -16.13
N ASN A 361 -12.19 -37.78 -14.80
CA ASN A 361 -13.29 -38.33 -14.00
C ASN A 361 -13.33 -37.61 -12.63
N ASP A 362 -14.21 -38.04 -11.72
CA ASP A 362 -14.38 -37.39 -10.39
C ASP A 362 -13.11 -37.41 -9.51
N ASN A 363 -12.19 -38.34 -9.83
CA ASN A 363 -11.00 -38.60 -9.04
C ASN A 363 -9.70 -38.06 -9.65
N PHE A 364 -9.69 -37.77 -10.97
CA PHE A 364 -8.48 -37.40 -11.68
C PHE A 364 -8.70 -36.19 -12.59
N GLY A 365 -7.87 -35.15 -12.36
CA GLY A 365 -7.86 -33.95 -13.18
C GLY A 365 -6.44 -33.42 -13.42
N VAL A 366 -6.25 -32.76 -14.54
CA VAL A 366 -4.98 -32.11 -14.94
C VAL A 366 -5.23 -30.63 -15.23
N GLN A 367 -4.34 -29.77 -14.82
CA GLN A 367 -4.32 -28.36 -15.14
C GLN A 367 -2.96 -27.97 -15.69
N LEU A 368 -2.95 -27.22 -16.79
CA LEU A 368 -1.78 -26.59 -17.38
C LEU A 368 -1.94 -25.09 -17.27
N SER A 369 -0.85 -24.37 -16.97
CA SER A 369 -0.85 -22.92 -16.92
C SER A 369 0.42 -22.36 -17.53
N VAL A 370 0.28 -21.28 -18.29
CA VAL A 370 1.37 -20.49 -18.85
C VAL A 370 1.15 -19.05 -18.37
N VAL A 371 1.96 -18.60 -17.43
CA VAL A 371 1.96 -17.20 -16.94
C VAL A 371 2.86 -16.38 -17.85
N ASN A 372 2.47 -15.16 -18.17
CA ASN A 372 3.17 -14.28 -19.11
C ASN A 372 3.37 -14.96 -20.48
N LEU A 373 2.27 -15.29 -21.14
CA LEU A 373 2.24 -16.04 -22.41
C LEU A 373 3.05 -15.37 -23.52
N THR A 374 3.05 -14.06 -23.58
CA THR A 374 3.78 -13.23 -24.56
C THR A 374 5.27 -13.11 -24.26
N ASN A 375 5.70 -13.52 -23.06
CA ASN A 375 7.06 -13.32 -22.53
C ASN A 375 7.47 -11.85 -22.53
N GLU A 376 6.58 -10.98 -22.01
CA GLU A 376 6.85 -9.57 -21.86
C GLU A 376 7.90 -9.36 -20.77
N ASP A 377 8.99 -8.68 -21.09
CA ASP A 377 10.05 -8.37 -20.13
C ASP A 377 9.61 -7.21 -19.21
N PRO A 378 10.07 -7.17 -17.94
CA PRO A 378 9.79 -6.05 -17.05
C PRO A 378 10.46 -4.76 -17.54
N PRO A 379 9.95 -3.58 -17.17
CA PRO A 379 10.61 -2.31 -17.51
C PRO A 379 12.00 -2.24 -16.87
N VAL A 380 12.96 -1.72 -17.60
CA VAL A 380 14.28 -1.37 -17.06
C VAL A 380 14.21 0.06 -16.53
N VAL A 381 14.46 0.24 -15.24
CA VAL A 381 14.45 1.52 -14.55
C VAL A 381 15.68 1.61 -13.66
N GLY A 382 16.48 2.67 -13.80
CA GLY A 382 17.69 2.86 -13.00
C GLY A 382 17.41 2.90 -11.49
N ASN A 383 18.39 2.50 -10.70
CA ASN A 383 18.26 2.44 -9.23
C ASN A 383 18.03 3.81 -8.59
N GLU A 384 18.37 4.90 -9.29
CA GLU A 384 18.10 6.28 -8.85
C GLU A 384 16.61 6.58 -8.77
N ALA A 385 15.77 5.89 -9.55
CA ALA A 385 14.33 6.12 -9.62
C ALA A 385 13.54 5.26 -8.62
N GLY A 386 14.02 5.13 -7.39
CA GLY A 386 13.31 4.40 -6.33
C GLY A 386 14.21 3.96 -5.20
N THR A 387 13.61 3.40 -4.16
CA THR A 387 14.37 2.77 -3.07
C THR A 387 14.78 1.36 -3.44
N THR A 388 15.89 0.86 -2.89
CA THR A 388 16.35 -0.53 -3.10
C THR A 388 15.37 -1.60 -2.62
N SER A 389 14.40 -1.23 -1.77
CA SER A 389 13.32 -2.13 -1.34
C SER A 389 12.22 -2.28 -2.39
N ALA A 390 12.03 -1.28 -3.24
CA ALA A 390 11.02 -1.26 -4.30
C ALA A 390 11.64 -1.55 -5.68
N ASN A 391 12.67 -0.77 -6.07
CA ASN A 391 13.45 -0.97 -7.30
C ASN A 391 14.64 -1.90 -7.02
N ASN A 392 14.52 -3.16 -7.38
CA ASN A 392 15.56 -4.16 -7.18
C ASN A 392 15.92 -4.83 -8.50
N GLY A 393 17.20 -4.81 -8.84
CA GLY A 393 17.68 -5.33 -10.13
C GLY A 393 17.26 -4.48 -11.33
N ASN A 394 17.19 -3.16 -11.16
CA ASN A 394 16.77 -2.19 -12.17
C ASN A 394 15.33 -2.39 -12.68
N THR A 395 14.43 -2.82 -11.81
CA THR A 395 13.00 -2.94 -12.08
C THR A 395 12.20 -2.98 -10.76
N PHE A 396 10.88 -3.10 -10.84
CA PHE A 396 9.98 -3.22 -9.70
C PHE A 396 9.36 -4.63 -9.63
N PRO A 397 10.03 -5.62 -8.97
CA PRO A 397 9.61 -7.02 -8.98
C PRO A 397 8.25 -7.30 -8.33
N SER A 398 7.77 -6.40 -7.45
CA SER A 398 6.45 -6.50 -6.82
C SER A 398 5.30 -6.10 -7.74
N VAL A 399 5.59 -5.47 -8.88
CA VAL A 399 4.59 -4.94 -9.83
C VAL A 399 4.68 -5.65 -11.17
N TYR A 400 5.89 -5.92 -11.69
CA TYR A 400 6.13 -6.50 -13.01
C TYR A 400 6.69 -7.92 -12.94
N ASP A 401 6.35 -8.75 -13.93
CA ASP A 401 6.77 -10.15 -14.00
C ASP A 401 8.27 -10.25 -14.36
N THR A 402 9.12 -10.51 -13.38
CA THR A 402 10.60 -10.56 -13.57
C THR A 402 11.13 -11.91 -14.00
N LEU A 403 10.33 -12.96 -13.92
CA LEU A 403 10.74 -14.33 -14.31
C LEU A 403 10.47 -14.64 -15.78
N GLY A 404 9.84 -13.72 -16.54
CA GLY A 404 9.38 -13.99 -17.89
C GLY A 404 8.28 -15.05 -17.91
N ARG A 405 8.22 -15.85 -18.98
CA ARG A 405 7.21 -16.89 -19.14
C ARG A 405 7.45 -18.08 -18.21
N VAL A 406 6.42 -18.41 -17.42
CA VAL A 406 6.45 -19.55 -16.49
C VAL A 406 5.41 -20.60 -16.89
N TYR A 407 5.81 -21.87 -16.88
CA TYR A 407 4.94 -23.01 -17.13
C TYR A 407 4.68 -23.76 -15.84
N ALA A 408 3.43 -24.12 -15.59
CA ALA A 408 3.05 -24.95 -14.46
C ALA A 408 2.11 -26.08 -14.90
N ILE A 409 2.29 -27.26 -14.32
CA ILE A 409 1.39 -28.40 -14.45
C ILE A 409 0.92 -28.83 -13.06
N GLY A 410 -0.38 -28.98 -12.90
CA GLY A 410 -1.01 -29.50 -11.68
C GLY A 410 -1.76 -30.80 -11.99
N VAL A 411 -1.66 -31.77 -11.09
CA VAL A 411 -2.43 -33.01 -11.15
C VAL A 411 -3.20 -33.16 -9.85
N ASN A 412 -4.50 -33.40 -9.96
CA ASN A 412 -5.42 -33.59 -8.84
C ASN A 412 -5.84 -35.04 -8.79
N VAL A 413 -5.58 -35.73 -7.69
CA VAL A 413 -5.98 -37.14 -7.49
C VAL A 413 -6.74 -37.24 -6.18
N LYS A 414 -7.97 -37.77 -6.23
CA LYS A 414 -8.77 -38.10 -5.05
C LYS A 414 -8.78 -39.60 -4.87
N PHE A 415 -8.52 -40.07 -3.67
CA PHE A 415 -8.52 -41.48 -3.29
C PHE A 415 -9.80 -41.88 -2.55
#